data_927367f7f59d785e05aa9340bfadcddd
#
_entry.id   927367f7f59d785e05aa9340bfadcddd
#
_cell.length_a   1.000
_cell.length_b   1.000
_cell.length_c   1.000
_cell.angle_alpha   90.00
_cell.angle_beta   90.00
_cell.angle_gamma   90.00
#
_symmetry.space_group_name_H-M   'P 1'
#
loop_
_entity.id
_entity.type
_entity.pdbx_description
1 polymer ?
#
loop_
_entity_poly.entity_id
_entity_poly.type
_entity_poly.pdbx_seq_one_letter_code
_entity_poly.pdbx_strand_id
1 'polypeptide(L)'
;MAKKKKTTARSRTTTTTRARSRRPSSRVKRDGVTEVFGRFGLPLMISVVLIAALAVLSFTFYSTATNSDFFKVKTIDVRGNDRTNADDIKRLVAADVEKPGVWNADLADIRLKIEKFPFVKSASVSRMLPAGIRVDIVERIPTALVHLKTGDFLIDGEGAILSAGTSSEKDFPFVLYGWDEAKTEKAPTENTARLKLYKKMLDEWKQFDLVSRVKQVDLTDIREPAAVVEDSGRAISILLAKDSLGKSLKTAIEAVTGKGAKIKSVNAGGVYPVIQYLDFEAMKQQ
;
A
#
# COMPACT_ATOMS: atom_id res chain seq x y z
N MET A 1 12.18 -9.80 112.03
CA MET A 1 13.28 -10.30 112.87
C MET A 1 14.60 -9.93 112.19
N ALA A 2 15.26 -9.01 112.78
CA ALA A 2 16.50 -9.06 113.55
C ALA A 2 17.68 -9.01 112.57
N LYS A 3 18.36 -7.97 112.62
CA LYS A 3 19.47 -7.43 113.38
C LYS A 3 20.81 -7.63 112.75
N LYS A 4 21.48 -6.56 112.55
CA LYS A 4 22.64 -5.95 113.27
C LYS A 4 23.97 -6.40 112.65
N LYS A 5 24.99 -5.66 112.55
CA LYS A 5 25.64 -4.44 113.12
C LYS A 5 26.95 -4.23 112.37
N LYS A 6 27.34 -2.98 112.05
CA LYS A 6 28.45 -2.22 112.59
C LYS A 6 29.84 -2.91 112.51
N THR A 7 30.90 -2.22 111.99
CA THR A 7 31.71 -1.25 112.60
C THR A 7 32.78 -0.74 111.68
N THR A 8 32.91 0.59 111.52
CA THR A 8 33.97 1.56 111.68
C THR A 8 35.50 1.09 111.66
N ALA A 9 36.29 1.77 110.91
CA ALA A 9 37.46 2.65 111.32
C ALA A 9 38.29 2.94 110.07
N ARG A 10 38.42 4.18 109.73
CA ARG A 10 39.40 5.24 109.97
C ARG A 10 40.74 5.15 109.27
N SER A 11 40.88 6.11 108.35
CA SER A 11 42.02 6.98 108.14
C SER A 11 43.30 6.38 107.50
N ARG A 12 43.65 6.90 106.31
CA ARG A 12 44.79 7.86 106.28
C ARG A 12 44.91 8.41 104.83
N THR A 13 45.05 9.72 104.84
CA THR A 13 45.39 10.60 103.74
C THR A 13 46.74 10.24 103.14
N THR A 14 46.77 10.15 101.83
CA THR A 14 48.02 10.46 101.07
C THR A 14 47.56 11.03 99.73
N THR A 15 48.02 12.26 99.59
CA THR A 15 47.93 13.08 98.37
C THR A 15 48.78 12.44 97.30
N THR A 16 48.22 12.10 96.08
CA THR A 16 49.07 11.89 94.91
C THR A 16 48.31 12.37 93.66
N THR A 17 48.90 13.32 93.12
CA THR A 17 48.90 13.96 91.82
C THR A 17 47.96 13.35 90.70
N ARG A 18 47.08 14.21 90.33
CA ARG A 18 46.11 14.03 89.18
C ARG A 18 46.88 14.01 87.86
N ALA A 19 47.16 12.83 87.34
CA ALA A 19 47.60 12.63 85.97
C ALA A 19 46.36 12.76 85.03
N ARG A 20 46.39 13.81 84.24
CA ARG A 20 45.40 14.15 83.22
C ARG A 20 45.54 13.18 82.03
N SER A 21 44.71 12.10 81.94
CA SER A 21 44.69 11.24 80.82
C SER A 21 44.20 11.99 79.61
N ARG A 22 45.04 12.23 78.65
CA ARG A 22 44.71 12.69 77.33
C ARG A 22 43.92 11.57 76.62
N ARG A 23 42.64 11.83 76.32
CA ARG A 23 41.82 11.03 75.38
C ARG A 23 42.54 11.06 74.05
N PRO A 24 42.80 9.92 73.38
CA PRO A 24 43.27 9.92 72.01
C PRO A 24 42.08 10.36 71.13
N SER A 25 42.21 11.49 70.44
CA SER A 25 41.34 11.88 69.36
C SER A 25 41.51 10.84 68.25
N SER A 26 40.47 10.03 68.04
CA SER A 26 40.39 9.18 66.85
C SER A 26 40.31 10.10 65.61
N ARG A 27 41.46 10.39 65.04
CA ARG A 27 41.51 10.84 63.66
C ARG A 27 40.95 9.72 62.78
N VAL A 28 39.69 9.89 62.41
CA VAL A 28 39.14 9.12 61.32
C VAL A 28 40.00 9.45 60.08
N LYS A 29 40.84 8.51 59.70
CA LYS A 29 41.54 8.58 58.41
C LYS A 29 40.48 8.55 57.31
N ARG A 30 40.25 9.70 56.69
CA ARG A 30 39.47 9.86 55.46
C ARG A 30 40.27 9.52 54.19
N ASP A 31 41.25 8.67 54.30
CA ASP A 31 42.25 8.46 53.25
C ASP A 31 41.85 7.31 52.29
N GLY A 32 40.69 6.63 52.51
CA GLY A 32 40.28 5.48 51.68
C GLY A 32 39.54 5.79 50.41
N VAL A 33 38.93 6.97 50.28
CA VAL A 33 38.09 7.28 49.10
C VAL A 33 38.93 7.91 47.97
N THR A 34 39.93 8.70 48.34
CA THR A 34 40.82 9.37 47.36
C THR A 34 41.83 8.44 46.69
N GLU A 35 42.31 7.41 47.39
CA GLU A 35 43.26 6.42 46.81
C GLU A 35 42.54 5.47 45.83
N VAL A 36 41.31 5.06 46.10
CA VAL A 36 40.51 4.21 45.19
C VAL A 36 40.13 5.01 43.93
N PHE A 37 39.77 6.29 44.09
CA PHE A 37 39.46 7.17 42.95
C PHE A 37 40.71 7.45 42.09
N GLY A 38 41.90 7.59 42.68
CA GLY A 38 43.14 7.78 41.91
C GLY A 38 43.58 6.52 41.14
N ARG A 39 43.33 5.34 41.70
CA ARG A 39 43.82 4.07 41.12
C ARG A 39 42.89 3.50 40.05
N PHE A 40 41.56 3.72 40.13
CA PHE A 40 40.57 3.24 39.18
C PHE A 40 39.80 4.37 38.45
N GLY A 41 39.67 5.55 39.06
CA GLY A 41 38.94 6.66 38.48
C GLY A 41 39.64 7.28 37.27
N LEU A 42 40.98 7.43 37.34
CA LEU A 42 41.74 7.98 36.21
C LEU A 42 41.70 7.08 34.96
N PRO A 43 41.99 5.74 35.05
CA PRO A 43 41.89 4.87 33.89
C PRO A 43 40.47 4.72 33.38
N LEU A 44 39.44 4.76 34.25
CA LEU A 44 38.05 4.74 33.84
C LEU A 44 37.67 6.04 33.08
N MET A 45 38.08 7.21 33.57
CA MET A 45 37.87 8.48 32.84
C MET A 45 38.57 8.47 31.47
N ILE A 46 39.84 8.00 31.42
CA ILE A 46 40.56 7.90 30.15
C ILE A 46 39.84 6.94 29.18
N SER A 47 39.35 5.80 29.68
CA SER A 47 38.57 4.84 28.86
C SER A 47 37.30 5.45 28.33
N VAL A 48 36.52 6.19 29.14
CA VAL A 48 35.31 6.88 28.72
C VAL A 48 35.61 7.95 27.68
N VAL A 49 36.68 8.74 27.88
CA VAL A 49 37.11 9.75 26.91
C VAL A 49 37.56 9.11 25.60
N LEU A 50 38.26 7.99 25.66
CA LEU A 50 38.72 7.26 24.48
C LEU A 50 37.52 6.69 23.69
N ILE A 51 36.58 6.09 24.40
CA ILE A 51 35.31 5.57 23.76
C ILE A 51 34.51 6.71 23.14
N ALA A 52 34.37 7.83 23.84
CA ALA A 52 33.70 9.00 23.30
C ALA A 52 34.45 9.57 22.07
N ALA A 53 35.75 9.66 22.11
CA ALA A 53 36.54 10.10 20.97
C ALA A 53 36.42 9.15 19.77
N LEU A 54 36.46 7.83 20.01
CA LEU A 54 36.24 6.83 18.97
C LEU A 54 34.78 6.91 18.38
N ALA A 55 33.80 7.12 19.24
CA ALA A 55 32.40 7.30 18.79
C ALA A 55 32.27 8.55 17.91
N VAL A 56 32.85 9.68 18.31
CA VAL A 56 32.86 10.92 17.52
C VAL A 56 33.59 10.73 16.20
N LEU A 57 34.79 10.08 16.24
CA LEU A 57 35.54 9.81 15.03
C LEU A 57 34.82 8.88 14.07
N SER A 58 34.18 7.83 14.60
CA SER A 58 33.36 6.91 13.81
C SER A 58 32.14 7.60 13.19
N PHE A 59 31.47 8.46 13.97
CA PHE A 59 30.32 9.23 13.50
C PHE A 59 30.71 10.24 12.41
N THR A 60 31.81 10.98 12.61
CA THR A 60 32.31 11.94 11.60
C THR A 60 32.76 11.23 10.33
N PHE A 61 33.49 10.11 10.46
CA PHE A 61 33.89 9.28 9.32
C PHE A 61 32.68 8.75 8.57
N TYR A 62 31.70 8.19 9.28
CA TYR A 62 30.43 7.70 8.70
C TYR A 62 29.67 8.80 7.97
N SER A 63 29.47 9.96 8.61
CA SER A 63 28.74 11.08 8.01
C SER A 63 29.47 11.67 6.79
N THR A 64 30.80 11.77 6.83
CA THR A 64 31.58 12.25 5.68
C THR A 64 31.57 11.24 4.54
N ALA A 65 31.68 9.95 4.85
CA ALA A 65 31.62 8.89 3.85
C ALA A 65 30.27 8.84 3.16
N THR A 66 29.15 8.86 3.91
CA THR A 66 27.80 8.75 3.36
C THR A 66 27.37 9.98 2.55
N ASN A 67 27.93 11.17 2.85
CA ASN A 67 27.65 12.41 2.11
C ASN A 67 28.65 12.68 0.98
N SER A 68 29.58 11.75 0.72
CA SER A 68 30.57 11.95 -0.35
C SER A 68 29.93 11.79 -1.73
N ASP A 69 30.51 12.45 -2.74
CA ASP A 69 30.10 12.33 -4.15
C ASP A 69 30.14 10.89 -4.69
N PHE A 70 30.87 10.02 -4.00
CA PHE A 70 30.94 8.59 -4.31
C PHE A 70 29.59 7.88 -4.15
N PHE A 71 28.76 8.31 -3.19
CA PHE A 71 27.44 7.76 -2.92
C PHE A 71 26.28 8.60 -3.46
N LYS A 72 26.56 9.64 -4.25
CA LYS A 72 25.52 10.32 -5.01
C LYS A 72 24.91 9.38 -6.03
N VAL A 73 23.58 9.41 -6.16
CA VAL A 73 22.87 8.55 -7.12
C VAL A 73 23.26 8.95 -8.54
N LYS A 74 23.83 8.01 -9.28
CA LYS A 74 24.23 8.17 -10.69
C LYS A 74 23.36 7.33 -11.61
N THR A 75 22.79 6.24 -11.11
CA THR A 75 22.01 5.28 -11.90
C THR A 75 20.70 4.96 -11.21
N ILE A 76 19.61 5.04 -11.96
CA ILE A 76 18.28 4.59 -11.54
C ILE A 76 17.86 3.53 -12.56
N ASP A 77 17.80 2.27 -12.11
CA ASP A 77 17.43 1.11 -12.91
C ASP A 77 15.96 0.76 -12.62
N VAL A 78 15.09 0.95 -13.64
CA VAL A 78 13.65 0.65 -13.53
C VAL A 78 13.36 -0.59 -14.36
N ARG A 79 12.65 -1.55 -13.76
CA ARG A 79 12.31 -2.84 -14.38
C ARG A 79 10.85 -3.20 -14.17
N GLY A 80 10.31 -3.99 -15.09
CA GLY A 80 8.94 -4.49 -15.02
C GLY A 80 7.88 -3.46 -15.37
N ASN A 81 8.27 -2.38 -16.05
CA ASN A 81 7.38 -1.35 -16.56
C ASN A 81 7.12 -1.58 -18.06
N ASP A 82 5.90 -2.00 -18.38
CA ASP A 82 5.45 -2.17 -19.77
C ASP A 82 4.56 -0.99 -20.20
N ARG A 83 3.67 -0.54 -19.34
CA ARG A 83 2.71 0.55 -19.56
C ARG A 83 3.08 1.84 -18.84
N THR A 84 3.75 1.73 -17.70
CA THR A 84 4.20 2.88 -16.93
C THR A 84 5.47 3.48 -17.54
N ASN A 85 5.50 4.79 -17.74
CA ASN A 85 6.67 5.45 -18.30
C ASN A 85 7.85 5.40 -17.31
N ALA A 86 8.93 4.74 -17.71
CA ALA A 86 10.15 4.63 -16.91
C ALA A 86 10.75 6.00 -16.55
N ASP A 87 10.65 7.00 -17.43
CA ASP A 87 11.25 8.31 -17.21
C ASP A 87 10.50 9.12 -16.14
N ASP A 88 9.18 8.92 -15.98
CA ASP A 88 8.41 9.53 -14.91
C ASP A 88 8.85 8.98 -13.55
N ILE A 89 9.06 7.65 -13.48
CA ILE A 89 9.55 7.00 -12.27
C ILE A 89 10.98 7.45 -11.96
N LYS A 90 11.86 7.49 -12.95
CA LYS A 90 13.24 7.98 -12.76
C LYS A 90 13.26 9.42 -12.25
N ARG A 91 12.41 10.30 -12.79
CA ARG A 91 12.32 11.70 -12.34
C ARG A 91 11.85 11.79 -10.88
N LEU A 92 10.84 11.00 -10.51
CA LEU A 92 10.34 10.94 -9.13
C LEU A 92 11.46 10.48 -8.18
N VAL A 93 12.11 9.36 -8.49
CA VAL A 93 13.19 8.81 -7.67
C VAL A 93 14.36 9.78 -7.60
N ALA A 94 14.77 10.38 -8.72
CA ALA A 94 15.88 11.35 -8.76
C ALA A 94 15.62 12.53 -7.81
N ALA A 95 14.42 13.09 -7.82
CA ALA A 95 14.05 14.19 -6.93
C ALA A 95 14.16 13.84 -5.45
N ASP A 96 13.77 12.61 -5.08
CA ASP A 96 13.79 12.14 -3.68
C ASP A 96 15.20 11.75 -3.19
N VAL A 97 16.11 11.37 -4.10
CA VAL A 97 17.47 10.92 -3.73
C VAL A 97 18.56 11.96 -3.97
N GLU A 98 18.27 13.08 -4.65
CA GLU A 98 19.24 14.10 -4.98
C GLU A 98 20.00 14.64 -3.77
N LYS A 99 19.28 14.97 -2.70
CA LYS A 99 19.87 15.54 -1.48
C LYS A 99 20.42 14.46 -0.53
N PRO A 100 19.65 13.39 -0.19
CA PRO A 100 20.08 12.41 0.80
C PRO A 100 21.11 11.40 0.25
N GLY A 101 21.25 11.26 -1.08
CA GLY A 101 22.09 10.24 -1.69
C GLY A 101 21.55 8.81 -1.48
N VAL A 102 22.32 7.80 -1.93
CA VAL A 102 21.91 6.38 -1.86
C VAL A 102 21.65 5.90 -0.45
N TRP A 103 22.48 6.32 0.53
CA TRP A 103 22.43 5.81 1.89
C TRP A 103 21.27 6.34 2.71
N ASN A 104 21.00 7.64 2.61
CA ASN A 104 20.00 8.32 3.45
C ASN A 104 18.63 8.44 2.76
N ALA A 105 18.50 7.96 1.53
CA ALA A 105 17.23 7.94 0.83
C ALA A 105 16.19 7.08 1.56
N ASP A 106 14.99 7.60 1.74
CA ASP A 106 13.85 6.85 2.28
C ASP A 106 13.20 6.01 1.18
N LEU A 107 13.64 4.76 1.07
CA LEU A 107 13.14 3.82 0.06
C LEU A 107 11.68 3.45 0.27
N ALA A 108 11.17 3.54 1.51
CA ALA A 108 9.78 3.24 1.80
C ALA A 108 8.85 4.35 1.27
N ASP A 109 9.23 5.61 1.47
CA ASP A 109 8.48 6.76 0.93
C ASP A 109 8.51 6.76 -0.61
N ILE A 110 9.68 6.50 -1.21
CA ILE A 110 9.82 6.37 -2.68
C ILE A 110 8.89 5.27 -3.20
N ARG A 111 8.87 4.10 -2.56
CA ARG A 111 7.97 3.00 -2.93
C ARG A 111 6.51 3.43 -2.89
N LEU A 112 6.07 4.06 -1.80
CA LEU A 112 4.69 4.52 -1.65
C LEU A 112 4.29 5.56 -2.71
N LYS A 113 5.23 6.40 -3.15
CA LYS A 113 5.00 7.35 -4.23
C LYS A 113 4.89 6.66 -5.59
N ILE A 114 5.72 5.66 -5.86
CA ILE A 114 5.66 4.86 -7.09
C ILE A 114 4.35 4.06 -7.16
N GLU A 115 3.89 3.48 -6.05
CA GLU A 115 2.63 2.74 -5.96
C GLU A 115 1.37 3.60 -6.20
N LYS A 116 1.51 4.94 -6.26
CA LYS A 116 0.42 5.85 -6.68
C LYS A 116 0.23 5.94 -8.19
N PHE A 117 1.17 5.45 -8.99
CA PHE A 117 0.95 5.40 -10.44
C PHE A 117 -0.16 4.40 -10.76
N PRO A 118 -1.11 4.77 -11.63
CA PRO A 118 -2.33 3.97 -11.85
C PRO A 118 -2.06 2.52 -12.24
N PHE A 119 -1.06 2.28 -13.09
CA PHE A 119 -0.72 0.94 -13.55
C PHE A 119 0.21 0.16 -12.61
N VAL A 120 0.70 0.77 -11.53
CA VAL A 120 1.58 0.08 -10.59
C VAL A 120 0.75 -0.66 -9.54
N LYS A 121 0.90 -1.99 -9.50
CA LYS A 121 0.29 -2.84 -8.47
C LYS A 121 1.14 -2.86 -7.20
N SER A 122 2.45 -3.00 -7.36
CA SER A 122 3.41 -2.96 -6.27
C SER A 122 4.78 -2.56 -6.81
N ALA A 123 5.60 -1.96 -5.94
CA ALA A 123 6.96 -1.61 -6.26
C ALA A 123 7.92 -2.11 -5.18
N SER A 124 9.13 -2.52 -5.60
CA SER A 124 10.24 -2.82 -4.71
C SER A 124 11.38 -1.87 -5.04
N VAL A 125 11.84 -1.13 -4.03
CA VAL A 125 12.95 -0.18 -4.19
C VAL A 125 14.14 -0.65 -3.39
N SER A 126 15.28 -0.78 -4.03
CA SER A 126 16.51 -1.30 -3.41
C SER A 126 17.73 -0.47 -3.80
N ARG A 127 18.73 -0.47 -2.91
CA ARG A 127 20.00 0.21 -3.16
C ARG A 127 20.91 -0.66 -4.02
N MET A 128 21.46 -0.08 -5.06
CA MET A 128 22.54 -0.64 -5.88
C MET A 128 23.83 0.10 -5.56
N LEU A 129 24.60 -0.44 -4.62
CA LEU A 129 25.86 0.18 -4.23
C LEU A 129 26.88 0.18 -5.37
N PRO A 130 27.73 1.21 -5.47
CA PRO A 130 27.85 2.34 -4.54
C PRO A 130 26.89 3.50 -4.82
N ALA A 131 26.35 3.66 -6.03
CA ALA A 131 25.75 4.91 -6.50
C ALA A 131 24.46 4.70 -7.32
N GLY A 132 23.66 3.69 -6.99
CA GLY A 132 22.45 3.38 -7.74
C GLY A 132 21.23 3.05 -6.88
N ILE A 133 20.07 3.22 -7.49
CA ILE A 133 18.77 2.74 -6.97
C ILE A 133 18.15 1.84 -8.04
N ARG A 134 17.64 0.68 -7.61
CA ARG A 134 16.85 -0.21 -8.45
C ARG A 134 15.40 -0.15 -8.01
N VAL A 135 14.51 -0.07 -9.00
CA VAL A 135 13.06 -0.09 -8.85
C VAL A 135 12.52 -1.25 -9.67
N ASP A 136 12.02 -2.28 -9.00
CA ASP A 136 11.34 -3.40 -9.64
C ASP A 136 9.83 -3.20 -9.46
N ILE A 137 9.08 -3.18 -10.57
CA ILE A 137 7.66 -2.86 -10.63
C ILE A 137 6.88 -4.10 -11.06
N VAL A 138 5.75 -4.31 -10.41
CA VAL A 138 4.72 -5.23 -10.88
C VAL A 138 3.55 -4.38 -11.33
N GLU A 139 3.20 -4.45 -12.61
CA GLU A 139 2.09 -3.68 -13.16
C GLU A 139 0.74 -4.39 -13.00
N ARG A 140 -0.32 -3.59 -12.96
CA ARG A 140 -1.71 -4.01 -13.04
C ARG A 140 -2.08 -4.31 -14.48
N ILE A 141 -2.74 -5.44 -14.69
CA ILE A 141 -3.20 -5.84 -16.03
C ILE A 141 -4.65 -5.37 -16.19
N PRO A 142 -4.94 -4.50 -17.17
CA PRO A 142 -6.31 -4.11 -17.47
C PRO A 142 -7.15 -5.33 -17.81
N THR A 143 -8.38 -5.38 -17.29
CA THR A 143 -9.28 -6.52 -17.47
C THR A 143 -10.59 -6.12 -18.14
N ALA A 144 -11.09 -4.93 -17.88
CA ALA A 144 -12.33 -4.42 -18.46
C ALA A 144 -12.27 -2.90 -18.65
N LEU A 145 -13.12 -2.40 -19.55
CA LEU A 145 -13.42 -0.99 -19.72
C LEU A 145 -14.76 -0.73 -19.05
N VAL A 146 -14.82 0.19 -18.10
CA VAL A 146 -16.04 0.55 -17.35
C VAL A 146 -16.47 1.97 -17.65
N HIS A 147 -17.78 2.19 -17.70
CA HIS A 147 -18.36 3.52 -17.82
C HIS A 147 -18.58 4.11 -16.43
N LEU A 148 -17.90 5.23 -16.15
CA LEU A 148 -18.07 6.03 -14.94
C LEU A 148 -18.74 7.36 -15.30
N LYS A 149 -19.14 8.14 -14.30
CA LYS A 149 -19.74 9.47 -14.49
C LYS A 149 -18.87 10.44 -15.28
N THR A 150 -17.56 10.28 -15.22
CA THR A 150 -16.58 11.14 -15.88
C THR A 150 -16.08 10.59 -17.21
N GLY A 151 -16.55 9.42 -17.65
CA GLY A 151 -16.13 8.78 -18.90
C GLY A 151 -15.76 7.31 -18.73
N ASP A 152 -15.11 6.74 -19.74
CA ASP A 152 -14.71 5.35 -19.75
C ASP A 152 -13.30 5.18 -19.17
N PHE A 153 -13.15 4.17 -18.29
CA PHE A 153 -11.90 3.89 -17.59
C PHE A 153 -11.56 2.40 -17.65
N LEU A 154 -10.27 2.13 -17.77
CA LEU A 154 -9.74 0.78 -17.61
C LEU A 154 -9.71 0.39 -16.14
N ILE A 155 -10.09 -0.85 -15.86
CA ILE A 155 -9.97 -1.46 -14.53
C ILE A 155 -9.17 -2.75 -14.60
N ASP A 156 -8.51 -3.09 -13.49
CA ASP A 156 -7.82 -4.37 -13.35
C ASP A 156 -8.76 -5.49 -12.86
N GLY A 157 -8.19 -6.69 -12.69
CA GLY A 157 -8.91 -7.86 -12.20
C GLY A 157 -9.39 -7.79 -10.75
N GLU A 158 -8.92 -6.80 -9.99
CA GLU A 158 -9.28 -6.50 -8.59
C GLU A 158 -10.29 -5.35 -8.49
N GLY A 159 -10.58 -4.69 -9.63
CA GLY A 159 -11.49 -3.55 -9.70
C GLY A 159 -10.83 -2.19 -9.44
N ALA A 160 -9.52 -2.12 -9.42
CA ALA A 160 -8.80 -0.84 -9.33
C ALA A 160 -8.91 -0.08 -10.64
N ILE A 161 -9.25 1.21 -10.56
CA ILE A 161 -9.31 2.11 -11.71
C ILE A 161 -7.89 2.49 -12.11
N LEU A 162 -7.54 2.32 -13.39
CA LEU A 162 -6.19 2.52 -13.91
C LEU A 162 -6.07 3.87 -14.63
N SER A 163 -6.65 3.99 -15.80
CA SER A 163 -6.61 5.21 -16.62
C SER A 163 -7.87 5.36 -17.43
N ALA A 164 -8.07 6.55 -18.00
CA ALA A 164 -9.08 6.71 -19.05
C ALA A 164 -8.77 5.76 -20.21
N GLY A 165 -9.80 5.12 -20.74
CA GLY A 165 -9.73 4.21 -21.87
C GLY A 165 -10.72 4.59 -22.94
N THR A 166 -10.60 3.97 -24.11
CA THR A 166 -11.55 4.16 -25.20
C THR A 166 -12.05 2.79 -25.68
N SER A 167 -13.31 2.75 -26.10
CA SER A 167 -13.95 1.54 -26.65
C SER A 167 -13.34 1.04 -27.96
N SER A 168 -12.37 1.77 -28.53
CA SER A 168 -11.61 1.35 -29.71
C SER A 168 -10.39 0.49 -29.40
N GLU A 169 -10.07 0.27 -28.14
CA GLU A 169 -8.98 -0.65 -27.77
C GLU A 169 -9.39 -2.09 -28.09
N LYS A 170 -8.61 -2.75 -28.94
CA LYS A 170 -8.90 -4.12 -29.43
C LYS A 170 -9.05 -5.17 -28.32
N ASP A 171 -8.45 -4.91 -27.18
CA ASP A 171 -8.44 -5.81 -26.03
C ASP A 171 -9.74 -5.74 -25.19
N PHE A 172 -10.54 -4.67 -25.37
CA PHE A 172 -11.77 -4.41 -24.61
C PHE A 172 -12.94 -4.25 -25.56
N PRO A 173 -13.58 -5.36 -25.96
CA PRO A 173 -14.57 -5.36 -27.06
C PRO A 173 -15.85 -4.62 -26.73
N PHE A 174 -16.18 -4.40 -25.46
CA PHE A 174 -17.37 -3.71 -25.00
C PHE A 174 -17.18 -3.02 -23.65
N VAL A 175 -18.02 -2.00 -23.40
CA VAL A 175 -17.99 -1.19 -22.17
C VAL A 175 -18.95 -1.78 -21.13
N LEU A 176 -18.51 -1.83 -19.88
CA LEU A 176 -19.30 -2.28 -18.74
C LEU A 176 -19.97 -1.09 -18.05
N TYR A 177 -21.28 -1.09 -18.01
CA TYR A 177 -22.11 -0.14 -17.28
C TYR A 177 -22.56 -0.69 -15.92
N GLY A 178 -22.92 0.21 -15.00
CA GLY A 178 -23.41 -0.14 -13.67
C GLY A 178 -22.29 -0.27 -12.62
N TRP A 179 -21.08 0.20 -12.93
CA TRP A 179 -20.00 0.24 -11.93
C TRP A 179 -20.36 1.20 -10.79
N ASP A 180 -20.25 0.72 -9.54
CA ASP A 180 -20.53 1.55 -8.37
C ASP A 180 -19.30 2.35 -7.96
N GLU A 181 -19.39 3.68 -8.12
CA GLU A 181 -18.36 4.64 -7.72
C GLU A 181 -18.51 5.11 -6.27
N ALA A 182 -19.55 4.68 -5.56
CA ALA A 182 -19.79 5.09 -4.19
C ALA A 182 -18.70 4.56 -3.26
N LYS A 183 -18.24 5.41 -2.36
CA LYS A 183 -17.26 5.04 -1.33
C LYS A 183 -17.96 4.34 -0.14
N THR A 184 -18.81 3.36 -0.42
CA THR A 184 -19.50 2.56 0.58
C THR A 184 -18.81 1.22 0.78
N GLU A 185 -18.99 0.60 1.93
CA GLU A 185 -18.43 -0.74 2.21
C GLU A 185 -18.97 -1.83 1.26
N LYS A 186 -20.14 -1.60 0.65
CA LYS A 186 -20.79 -2.54 -0.28
C LYS A 186 -20.23 -2.46 -1.70
N ALA A 187 -19.82 -1.27 -2.15
CA ALA A 187 -19.37 -1.04 -3.52
C ALA A 187 -18.23 -1.99 -3.97
N PRO A 188 -17.17 -2.24 -3.19
CA PRO A 188 -16.13 -3.19 -3.60
C PRO A 188 -16.66 -4.60 -3.80
N THR A 189 -17.57 -5.07 -2.93
CA THR A 189 -18.14 -6.41 -3.01
C THR A 189 -19.03 -6.56 -4.23
N GLU A 190 -19.89 -5.57 -4.47
CA GLU A 190 -20.78 -5.55 -5.64
C GLU A 190 -20.00 -5.42 -6.95
N ASN A 191 -18.99 -4.57 -7.00
CA ASN A 191 -18.12 -4.42 -8.15
C ASN A 191 -17.34 -5.70 -8.47
N THR A 192 -16.87 -6.40 -7.42
CA THR A 192 -16.24 -7.72 -7.59
C THR A 192 -17.22 -8.73 -8.21
N ALA A 193 -18.49 -8.71 -7.79
CA ALA A 193 -19.51 -9.58 -8.36
C ALA A 193 -19.81 -9.22 -9.83
N ARG A 194 -19.88 -7.91 -10.18
CA ARG A 194 -20.02 -7.43 -11.57
C ARG A 194 -18.85 -7.89 -12.43
N LEU A 195 -17.63 -7.76 -11.95
CA LEU A 195 -16.42 -8.17 -12.68
C LEU A 195 -16.38 -9.70 -12.89
N LYS A 196 -16.81 -10.46 -11.92
CA LYS A 196 -16.96 -11.93 -12.03
C LYS A 196 -17.97 -12.30 -13.12
N LEU A 197 -19.12 -11.61 -13.13
CA LEU A 197 -20.15 -11.85 -14.13
C LEU A 197 -19.67 -11.42 -15.53
N TYR A 198 -19.02 -10.28 -15.65
CA TYR A 198 -18.38 -9.82 -16.88
C TYR A 198 -17.40 -10.86 -17.46
N LYS A 199 -16.53 -11.42 -16.63
CA LYS A 199 -15.60 -12.47 -17.07
C LYS A 199 -16.35 -13.71 -17.55
N LYS A 200 -17.40 -14.14 -16.83
CA LYS A 200 -18.25 -15.26 -17.24
C LYS A 200 -18.92 -15.00 -18.59
N MET A 201 -19.48 -13.78 -18.80
CA MET A 201 -20.04 -13.37 -20.09
C MET A 201 -19.02 -13.47 -21.20
N LEU A 202 -17.83 -12.90 -20.99
CA LEU A 202 -16.75 -12.89 -21.98
C LEU A 202 -16.34 -14.32 -22.38
N ASP A 203 -16.20 -15.21 -21.39
CA ASP A 203 -15.82 -16.60 -21.63
C ASP A 203 -16.91 -17.39 -22.40
N GLU A 204 -18.18 -17.24 -21.99
CA GLU A 204 -19.28 -17.90 -22.69
C GLU A 204 -19.48 -17.35 -24.12
N TRP A 205 -19.35 -16.02 -24.31
CA TRP A 205 -19.55 -15.40 -25.62
C TRP A 205 -18.40 -15.70 -26.59
N LYS A 206 -17.17 -15.88 -26.09
CA LYS A 206 -16.06 -16.38 -26.94
C LYS A 206 -16.36 -17.74 -27.54
N GLN A 207 -17.01 -18.65 -26.81
CA GLN A 207 -17.39 -19.98 -27.31
C GLN A 207 -18.34 -19.94 -28.49
N PHE A 208 -19.15 -18.88 -28.62
CA PHE A 208 -20.14 -18.68 -29.67
C PHE A 208 -19.76 -17.62 -30.72
N ASP A 209 -18.54 -17.07 -30.63
CA ASP A 209 -18.05 -15.96 -31.47
C ASP A 209 -18.97 -14.72 -31.45
N LEU A 210 -19.52 -14.40 -30.27
CA LEU A 210 -20.47 -13.31 -30.09
C LEU A 210 -19.85 -12.01 -29.57
N VAL A 211 -18.60 -12.06 -29.10
CA VAL A 211 -17.93 -10.95 -28.43
C VAL A 211 -17.91 -9.68 -29.30
N SER A 212 -17.64 -9.83 -30.58
CA SER A 212 -17.59 -8.71 -31.55
C SER A 212 -18.96 -8.06 -31.84
N ARG A 213 -20.04 -8.76 -31.52
CA ARG A 213 -21.43 -8.28 -31.73
C ARG A 213 -21.93 -7.40 -30.61
N VAL A 214 -21.30 -7.47 -29.43
CA VAL A 214 -21.70 -6.71 -28.24
C VAL A 214 -20.92 -5.39 -28.19
N LYS A 215 -21.64 -4.30 -27.93
CA LYS A 215 -21.07 -2.95 -27.76
C LYS A 215 -20.96 -2.55 -26.30
N GLN A 216 -21.94 -2.96 -25.51
CA GLN A 216 -22.05 -2.59 -24.10
C GLN A 216 -22.65 -3.74 -23.29
N VAL A 217 -22.32 -3.77 -22.01
CA VAL A 217 -22.93 -4.66 -21.03
C VAL A 217 -23.42 -3.83 -19.87
N ASP A 218 -24.68 -3.98 -19.49
CA ASP A 218 -25.26 -3.31 -18.33
C ASP A 218 -25.39 -4.32 -17.17
N LEU A 219 -24.68 -4.06 -16.10
CA LEU A 219 -24.68 -4.81 -14.84
C LEU A 219 -25.14 -3.95 -13.67
N THR A 220 -25.96 -2.94 -13.93
CA THR A 220 -26.57 -2.11 -12.87
C THR A 220 -27.35 -3.01 -11.90
N ASP A 221 -28.15 -3.93 -12.42
CA ASP A 221 -28.69 -5.05 -11.65
C ASP A 221 -28.01 -6.37 -12.09
N ILE A 222 -27.22 -6.94 -11.18
CA ILE A 222 -26.53 -8.21 -11.43
C ILE A 222 -27.50 -9.39 -11.63
N ARG A 223 -28.75 -9.25 -11.18
CA ARG A 223 -29.78 -10.30 -11.33
C ARG A 223 -30.38 -10.30 -12.72
N GLU A 224 -30.37 -9.16 -13.38
CA GLU A 224 -30.95 -8.94 -14.71
C GLU A 224 -29.88 -8.35 -15.66
N PRO A 225 -28.80 -9.10 -15.97
CA PRO A 225 -27.74 -8.62 -16.84
C PRO A 225 -28.24 -8.38 -18.24
N ALA A 226 -27.85 -7.25 -18.84
CA ALA A 226 -28.21 -6.91 -20.20
C ALA A 226 -26.98 -6.68 -21.09
N ALA A 227 -27.10 -7.05 -22.37
CA ALA A 227 -26.14 -6.74 -23.41
C ALA A 227 -26.77 -5.82 -24.46
N VAL A 228 -25.98 -4.89 -24.98
CA VAL A 228 -26.41 -4.04 -26.10
C VAL A 228 -25.68 -4.47 -27.35
N VAL A 229 -26.47 -4.83 -28.38
CA VAL A 229 -25.98 -5.18 -29.71
C VAL A 229 -26.48 -4.15 -30.72
N GLU A 230 -25.76 -4.04 -31.85
CA GLU A 230 -26.16 -3.16 -32.94
C GLU A 230 -26.67 -4.01 -34.08
N ASP A 231 -27.91 -3.72 -34.55
CA ASP A 231 -28.49 -4.30 -35.76
C ASP A 231 -29.22 -3.25 -36.58
N SER A 232 -28.98 -3.23 -37.88
CA SER A 232 -29.61 -2.25 -38.81
C SER A 232 -29.40 -0.78 -38.38
N GLY A 233 -28.22 -0.44 -37.82
CA GLY A 233 -27.85 0.89 -37.36
C GLY A 233 -28.51 1.30 -36.05
N ARG A 234 -29.11 0.37 -35.31
CA ARG A 234 -29.79 0.63 -34.04
C ARG A 234 -29.21 -0.22 -32.90
N ALA A 235 -29.01 0.41 -31.74
CA ALA A 235 -28.65 -0.26 -30.51
C ALA A 235 -29.88 -0.92 -29.87
N ILE A 236 -29.80 -2.21 -29.58
CA ILE A 236 -30.89 -3.03 -29.02
C ILE A 236 -30.39 -3.61 -27.71
N SER A 237 -31.15 -3.35 -26.65
CA SER A 237 -30.86 -3.95 -25.32
C SER A 237 -31.47 -5.35 -25.25
N ILE A 238 -30.67 -6.31 -24.85
CA ILE A 238 -31.02 -7.72 -24.67
C ILE A 238 -30.83 -8.09 -23.21
N LEU A 239 -31.92 -8.36 -22.50
CA LEU A 239 -31.90 -8.93 -21.16
C LEU A 239 -31.52 -10.40 -21.24
N LEU A 240 -30.58 -10.86 -20.45
CA LEU A 240 -29.97 -12.18 -20.55
C LEU A 240 -30.40 -13.10 -19.41
N ALA A 241 -30.45 -14.41 -19.70
CA ALA A 241 -30.57 -15.42 -18.66
C ALA A 241 -29.23 -15.61 -17.92
N LYS A 242 -29.22 -15.40 -16.61
CA LYS A 242 -28.01 -15.45 -15.76
C LYS A 242 -27.28 -16.82 -15.80
N ASP A 243 -28.04 -17.90 -16.00
CA ASP A 243 -27.49 -19.25 -15.98
C ASP A 243 -26.97 -19.72 -17.35
N SER A 244 -27.30 -18.99 -18.43
CA SER A 244 -26.94 -19.35 -19.81
C SER A 244 -26.71 -18.10 -20.67
N LEU A 245 -25.75 -17.28 -20.27
CA LEU A 245 -25.45 -15.98 -20.88
C LEU A 245 -25.10 -16.07 -22.37
N GLY A 246 -24.31 -17.06 -22.75
CA GLY A 246 -23.93 -17.27 -24.15
C GLY A 246 -25.08 -17.75 -25.01
N LYS A 247 -25.83 -18.72 -24.53
CA LYS A 247 -26.99 -19.28 -25.26
C LYS A 247 -28.12 -18.27 -25.42
N SER A 248 -28.46 -17.54 -24.36
CA SER A 248 -29.50 -16.53 -24.37
C SER A 248 -29.17 -15.38 -25.34
N LEU A 249 -27.90 -14.92 -25.33
CA LEU A 249 -27.45 -13.89 -26.27
C LEU A 249 -27.52 -14.39 -27.72
N LYS A 250 -27.04 -15.61 -28.00
CA LYS A 250 -27.09 -16.21 -29.33
C LYS A 250 -28.50 -16.25 -29.87
N THR A 251 -29.43 -16.82 -29.12
CA THR A 251 -30.86 -16.92 -29.51
C THR A 251 -31.46 -15.56 -29.73
N ALA A 252 -31.13 -14.57 -28.89
CA ALA A 252 -31.67 -13.20 -29.07
C ALA A 252 -31.10 -12.53 -30.33
N ILE A 253 -29.82 -12.67 -30.62
CA ILE A 253 -29.19 -12.12 -31.85
C ILE A 253 -29.79 -12.76 -33.08
N GLU A 254 -30.02 -14.07 -33.10
CA GLU A 254 -30.66 -14.78 -34.22
C GLU A 254 -32.09 -14.27 -34.46
N ALA A 255 -32.85 -13.98 -33.40
CA ALA A 255 -34.19 -13.45 -33.49
C ALA A 255 -34.29 -11.99 -34.01
N VAL A 256 -33.23 -11.20 -33.77
CA VAL A 256 -33.16 -9.76 -34.09
C VAL A 256 -32.53 -9.50 -35.43
N THR A 257 -31.64 -10.36 -35.92
CA THR A 257 -30.83 -10.14 -37.13
C THR A 257 -31.68 -9.70 -38.33
N GLY A 258 -31.37 -8.54 -38.90
CA GLY A 258 -32.07 -7.91 -40.01
C GLY A 258 -33.42 -7.26 -39.67
N LYS A 259 -33.83 -7.26 -38.41
CA LYS A 259 -35.13 -6.68 -37.94
C LYS A 259 -34.95 -5.53 -36.94
N GLY A 260 -33.71 -5.18 -36.61
CA GLY A 260 -33.34 -4.25 -35.53
C GLY A 260 -34.00 -2.88 -35.64
N ALA A 261 -34.27 -2.39 -36.86
CA ALA A 261 -34.92 -1.09 -37.06
C ALA A 261 -36.29 -0.96 -36.38
N LYS A 262 -36.99 -2.07 -36.12
CA LYS A 262 -38.33 -2.11 -35.51
C LYS A 262 -38.35 -2.56 -34.05
N ILE A 263 -37.20 -2.98 -33.52
CA ILE A 263 -37.08 -3.59 -32.19
C ILE A 263 -36.64 -2.56 -31.17
N LYS A 264 -37.31 -2.51 -30.03
CA LYS A 264 -36.97 -1.69 -28.88
C LYS A 264 -36.00 -2.44 -27.95
N SER A 265 -36.38 -3.65 -27.57
CA SER A 265 -35.60 -4.50 -26.69
C SER A 265 -36.00 -5.97 -26.82
N VAL A 266 -35.14 -6.86 -26.29
CA VAL A 266 -35.43 -8.29 -26.27
C VAL A 266 -35.21 -8.81 -24.85
N ASN A 267 -36.14 -9.59 -24.35
CA ASN A 267 -35.96 -10.34 -23.11
C ASN A 267 -35.67 -11.80 -23.46
N ALA A 268 -34.42 -12.22 -23.28
CA ALA A 268 -33.92 -13.57 -23.48
C ALA A 268 -33.67 -14.32 -22.15
N GLY A 269 -34.26 -13.83 -21.05
CA GLY A 269 -34.17 -14.47 -19.72
C GLY A 269 -34.99 -15.76 -19.61
N GLY A 270 -35.93 -15.99 -20.51
CA GLY A 270 -36.78 -17.18 -20.57
C GLY A 270 -36.30 -18.22 -21.60
N VAL A 271 -37.12 -19.28 -21.79
CA VAL A 271 -36.83 -20.35 -22.77
C VAL A 271 -36.86 -19.81 -24.22
N TYR A 272 -37.74 -18.86 -24.50
CA TYR A 272 -37.87 -18.18 -25.78
C TYR A 272 -37.65 -16.68 -25.61
N PRO A 273 -37.00 -16.00 -26.58
CA PRO A 273 -36.85 -14.56 -26.53
C PRO A 273 -38.15 -13.86 -26.77
N VAL A 274 -38.51 -12.91 -25.91
CA VAL A 274 -39.67 -12.04 -26.07
C VAL A 274 -39.21 -10.71 -26.64
N ILE A 275 -39.70 -10.36 -27.83
CA ILE A 275 -39.32 -9.15 -28.56
C ILE A 275 -40.32 -8.05 -28.25
N GLN A 276 -39.82 -6.90 -27.80
CA GLN A 276 -40.61 -5.67 -27.71
C GLN A 276 -40.34 -4.81 -28.95
N TYR A 277 -41.40 -4.51 -29.67
CA TYR A 277 -41.33 -3.63 -30.83
C TYR A 277 -41.51 -2.16 -30.44
N LEU A 278 -41.03 -1.27 -31.28
CA LEU A 278 -41.29 0.16 -31.16
C LEU A 278 -42.77 0.45 -31.39
N ASP A 279 -43.31 1.41 -30.64
CA ASP A 279 -44.67 1.89 -30.88
C ASP A 279 -44.71 2.60 -32.24
N PHE A 280 -45.73 2.27 -33.02
CA PHE A 280 -45.91 2.74 -34.41
C PHE A 280 -45.98 4.28 -34.51
N GLU A 281 -46.43 4.95 -33.43
CA GLU A 281 -46.51 6.41 -33.36
C GLU A 281 -45.14 7.09 -33.18
N ALA A 282 -44.20 6.46 -32.47
CA ALA A 282 -42.86 6.96 -32.31
C ALA A 282 -42.00 6.90 -33.60
N MET A 283 -42.38 6.05 -34.56
CA MET A 283 -41.72 5.92 -35.86
C MET A 283 -42.07 7.03 -36.86
N LYS A 284 -43.17 7.77 -36.63
CA LYS A 284 -43.60 8.89 -37.51
C LYS A 284 -42.96 10.24 -37.14
N GLN A 285 -42.25 10.32 -36.03
CA GLN A 285 -41.64 11.56 -35.52
C GLN A 285 -40.12 11.63 -35.73
N GLN A 286 -39.48 10.65 -36.37
CA GLN A 286 -38.12 10.66 -36.85
C GLN A 286 -38.06 10.73 -38.39
#